data_2c5adf006dea534ffd995a27c8bb7fc5
#
_entry.id   2c5adf006dea534ffd995a27c8bb7fc5
#
_cell.length_a   1.000
_cell.length_b   1.000
_cell.length_c   1.000
_cell.angle_alpha   90.00
_cell.angle_beta   90.00
_cell.angle_gamma   90.00
#
_symmetry.space_group_name_H-M   'P 1'
#
loop_
_entity.id
_entity.type
_entity.pdbx_description
1 polymer ?
#
loop_
_entity_poly.entity_id
_entity_poly.type
_entity_poly.pdbx_seq_one_letter_code
_entity_poly.pdbx_strand_id
1 'polypeptide(L)'
;MTKLKLTTLDGEYTVHRFLPESDIPANALNGNFLSITRTEDELSIVCNAQISLNSDKNEAGWACIKVLGPLDLGLTGILARIASVLTEA
;
A
#
# COMPACT_ATOMS: atom_id res chain seq x y z
N MET A 1 -20.48 -9.89 -16.20
CA MET A 1 -19.88 -9.11 -15.12
C MET A 1 -18.58 -9.75 -14.67
N THR A 2 -17.52 -8.99 -14.68
CA THR A 2 -16.22 -9.49 -14.27
C THR A 2 -16.17 -9.69 -12.76
N LYS A 3 -15.79 -10.88 -12.32
CA LYS A 3 -15.61 -11.10 -10.89
C LYS A 3 -14.35 -10.40 -10.41
N LEU A 4 -14.48 -9.67 -9.33
CA LEU A 4 -13.35 -9.07 -8.67
C LEU A 4 -12.64 -10.14 -7.84
N LYS A 5 -11.37 -10.37 -8.14
CA LYS A 5 -10.54 -11.33 -7.40
C LYS A 5 -9.56 -10.56 -6.54
N LEU A 6 -9.48 -10.96 -5.29
CA LEU A 6 -8.55 -10.37 -4.33
C LEU A 6 -7.62 -11.46 -3.80
N THR A 7 -6.39 -11.08 -3.52
CA THR A 7 -5.46 -11.94 -2.82
C THR A 7 -4.66 -11.09 -1.84
N THR A 8 -4.14 -11.72 -0.79
CA THR A 8 -3.24 -11.04 0.11
C THR A 8 -1.80 -11.33 -0.30
N LEU A 9 -0.94 -10.33 -0.14
CA LEU A 9 0.49 -10.53 -0.30
C LEU A 9 1.05 -11.13 1.00
N ASP A 10 2.06 -11.99 0.85
CA ASP A 10 2.69 -12.62 2.01
C ASP A 10 3.42 -11.59 2.86
N GLY A 11 3.33 -11.78 4.18
CA GLY A 11 4.07 -10.97 5.13
C GLY A 11 3.31 -9.75 5.62
N GLU A 12 4.02 -8.95 6.36
CA GLU A 12 3.51 -7.71 6.92
C GLU A 12 4.17 -6.52 6.25
N TYR A 13 3.50 -5.39 6.30
CA TYR A 13 3.93 -4.16 5.67
C TYR A 13 3.88 -3.03 6.67
N THR A 14 4.77 -2.06 6.48
CA THR A 14 4.83 -0.88 7.31
C THR A 14 4.56 0.35 6.47
N VAL A 15 3.73 1.24 7.00
CA VAL A 15 3.48 2.55 6.41
C VAL A 15 4.42 3.53 7.09
N HIS A 16 5.30 4.14 6.32
CA HIS A 16 6.25 5.15 6.80
C HIS A 16 5.84 6.54 6.32
N ARG A 17 5.99 7.51 7.18
CA ARG A 17 5.70 8.90 6.83
C ARG A 17 6.91 9.77 7.09
N PHE A 18 7.22 10.61 6.12
CA PHE A 18 8.34 11.53 6.14
C PHE A 18 7.84 12.94 5.81
N LEU A 19 8.65 13.92 6.08
CA LEU A 19 8.38 15.28 5.60
C LEU A 19 8.30 15.28 4.07
N PRO A 20 7.45 16.15 3.48
CA PRO A 20 7.17 16.07 2.03
C PRO A 20 8.40 16.25 1.15
N GLU A 21 9.43 16.91 1.63
CA GLU A 21 10.64 17.20 0.87
C GLU A 21 11.74 16.16 1.05
N SER A 22 11.48 15.13 1.84
CA SER A 22 12.47 14.10 2.14
C SER A 22 12.89 13.34 0.89
N ASP A 23 14.15 12.92 0.87
CA ASP A 23 14.65 12.01 -0.15
C ASP A 23 14.09 10.61 0.09
N ILE A 24 13.90 9.87 -0.99
CA ILE A 24 13.43 8.49 -0.90
C ILE A 24 14.61 7.61 -0.51
N PRO A 25 14.52 6.88 0.62
CA PRO A 25 15.61 5.98 1.03
C PRO A 25 15.83 4.87 0.01
N ALA A 26 17.07 4.66 -0.38
CA ALA A 26 17.39 3.67 -1.40
C ALA A 26 17.00 2.24 -0.99
N ASN A 27 17.08 1.90 0.30
CA ASN A 27 16.73 0.57 0.77
C ASN A 27 15.24 0.28 0.68
N ALA A 28 14.39 1.29 0.54
CA ALA A 28 12.95 1.09 0.32
C ALA A 28 12.70 0.32 -0.98
N LEU A 29 13.61 0.39 -1.93
CA LEU A 29 13.49 -0.26 -3.24
C LEU A 29 13.79 -1.76 -3.19
N ASN A 30 14.25 -2.28 -2.06
CA ASN A 30 14.75 -3.66 -1.98
C ASN A 30 13.66 -4.71 -1.72
N GLY A 31 12.45 -4.32 -1.39
CA GLY A 31 11.38 -5.26 -1.11
C GLY A 31 10.66 -5.73 -2.35
N ASN A 32 9.78 -6.72 -2.17
CA ASN A 32 8.93 -7.21 -3.26
C ASN A 32 7.65 -6.37 -3.43
N PHE A 33 7.43 -5.42 -2.54
CA PHE A 33 6.31 -4.48 -2.66
C PHE A 33 6.79 -3.09 -2.23
N LEU A 34 6.43 -2.10 -3.01
CA LEU A 34 6.77 -0.72 -2.73
C LEU A 34 5.68 0.19 -3.26
N SER A 35 5.22 1.09 -2.42
CA SER A 35 4.33 2.17 -2.83
C SER A 35 4.88 3.48 -2.28
N ILE A 36 5.04 4.49 -3.13
CA ILE A 36 5.56 5.80 -2.75
C ILE A 36 4.57 6.84 -3.21
N THR A 37 4.16 7.70 -2.29
CA THR A 37 3.25 8.79 -2.59
C THR A 37 3.79 10.08 -1.96
N ARG A 38 4.01 11.09 -2.78
CA ARG A 38 4.39 12.42 -2.29
C ARG A 38 3.27 13.41 -2.56
N THR A 39 2.90 14.12 -1.52
CA THR A 39 1.94 15.21 -1.60
C THR A 39 2.57 16.47 -1.01
N GLU A 40 1.82 17.55 -0.97
CA GLU A 40 2.29 18.76 -0.30
C GLU A 40 2.47 18.56 1.21
N ASP A 41 1.77 17.59 1.77
CA ASP A 41 1.72 17.36 3.21
C ASP A 41 2.74 16.34 3.69
N GLU A 42 3.03 15.34 2.88
CA GLU A 42 3.90 14.25 3.34
C GLU A 42 4.46 13.42 2.20
N LEU A 43 5.53 12.70 2.50
CA LEU A 43 6.02 11.59 1.70
C LEU A 43 5.63 10.30 2.44
N SER A 44 4.84 9.46 1.80
CA SER A 44 4.38 8.20 2.36
C SER A 44 5.01 7.03 1.61
N ILE A 45 5.56 6.08 2.34
CA ILE A 45 6.16 4.87 1.74
C ILE A 45 5.57 3.66 2.44
N VAL A 46 5.06 2.74 1.64
CA VAL A 46 4.60 1.43 2.13
C VAL A 46 5.54 0.38 1.59
N CYS A 47 6.14 -0.38 2.47
CA CYS A 47 7.08 -1.43 2.08
C CYS A 47 7.03 -2.60 3.06
N ASN A 48 7.77 -3.66 2.74
CA ASN A 48 7.85 -4.84 3.60
C ASN A 48 8.33 -4.47 5.00
N ALA A 49 7.76 -5.09 6.01
CA ALA A 49 8.08 -4.78 7.41
C ALA A 49 9.54 -5.03 7.77
N GLN A 50 10.22 -5.91 7.02
CA GLN A 50 11.63 -6.21 7.25
C GLN A 50 12.57 -5.08 6.84
N ILE A 51 12.08 -4.15 6.03
CA ILE A 51 12.88 -3.02 5.56
C ILE A 51 12.79 -1.90 6.58
N SER A 52 13.93 -1.58 7.20
CA SER A 52 14.00 -0.48 8.15
C SER A 52 14.23 0.84 7.43
N LEU A 53 13.34 1.79 7.68
CA LEU A 53 13.48 3.16 7.20
C LEU A 53 13.51 4.10 8.39
N ASN A 54 14.30 5.15 8.27
CA ASN A 54 14.39 6.16 9.32
C ASN A 54 13.29 7.22 9.13
N SER A 55 12.06 6.80 9.30
CA SER A 55 10.88 7.65 9.09
C SER A 55 10.54 8.47 10.32
N ASP A 56 9.86 9.59 10.11
CA ASP A 56 9.38 10.43 11.23
C ASP A 56 8.26 9.72 11.99
N LYS A 57 7.40 9.02 11.29
CA LYS A 57 6.34 8.20 11.88
C LYS A 57 6.20 6.93 11.08
N ASN A 58 5.84 5.85 11.75
CA ASN A 58 5.54 4.60 11.06
C ASN A 58 4.46 3.80 11.79
N GLU A 59 3.75 3.00 11.03
CA GLU A 59 2.78 2.05 11.55
C GLU A 59 3.04 0.71 10.91
N ALA A 60 3.28 -0.30 11.74
CA ALA A 60 3.56 -1.66 11.31
C ALA A 60 2.31 -2.54 11.39
N GLY A 61 2.41 -3.77 10.93
CA GLY A 61 1.36 -4.76 11.08
C GLY A 61 0.26 -4.69 10.03
N TRP A 62 0.50 -4.02 8.93
CA TRP A 62 -0.49 -3.93 7.85
C TRP A 62 -0.42 -5.16 6.95
N ALA A 63 -1.59 -5.62 6.51
CA ALA A 63 -1.71 -6.61 5.45
C ALA A 63 -1.96 -5.89 4.13
N CYS A 64 -1.44 -6.44 3.05
CA CYS A 64 -1.65 -5.87 1.72
C CYS A 64 -2.57 -6.75 0.90
N ILE A 65 -3.61 -6.16 0.35
CA ILE A 65 -4.57 -6.85 -0.50
C ILE A 65 -4.30 -6.42 -1.94
N LYS A 66 -4.13 -7.42 -2.80
CA LYS A 66 -3.92 -7.17 -4.22
C LYS A 66 -5.19 -7.52 -4.99
N VAL A 67 -5.59 -6.60 -5.87
CA VAL A 67 -6.66 -6.84 -6.82
C VAL A 67 -6.06 -7.50 -8.05
N LEU A 68 -6.54 -8.68 -8.39
CA LEU A 68 -6.05 -9.40 -9.56
C LEU A 68 -6.71 -8.86 -10.83
N GLY A 69 -5.86 -8.52 -11.80
CA GLY A 69 -6.31 -7.93 -13.06
C GLY A 69 -6.83 -8.94 -14.06
N PRO A 70 -7.30 -8.43 -15.23
CA PRO A 70 -7.25 -7.04 -15.65
C PRO A 70 -8.26 -6.17 -14.93
N LEU A 71 -7.87 -4.94 -14.63
CA LEU A 71 -8.74 -3.97 -14.01
C LEU A 71 -9.48 -3.19 -15.09
N ASP A 72 -10.78 -3.08 -14.93
CA ASP A 72 -11.60 -2.21 -15.75
C ASP A 72 -11.52 -0.79 -15.21
N LEU A 73 -11.89 0.18 -16.06
CA LEU A 73 -11.80 1.58 -15.69
C LEU A 73 -12.87 2.02 -14.69
N GLY A 74 -13.76 1.14 -14.28
CA GLY A 74 -14.75 1.42 -13.26
C GLY A 74 -14.18 1.44 -11.85
N LEU A 75 -13.16 2.24 -11.61
CA LEU A 75 -12.43 2.25 -10.35
C LEU A 75 -13.33 2.52 -9.14
N THR A 76 -14.29 3.42 -9.28
CA THR A 76 -15.23 3.72 -8.20
C THR A 76 -16.01 2.49 -7.77
N GLY A 77 -16.50 1.70 -8.73
CA GLY A 77 -17.20 0.47 -8.44
C GLY A 77 -16.31 -0.57 -7.79
N ILE A 78 -15.05 -0.65 -8.24
CA ILE A 78 -14.07 -1.59 -7.67
C ILE A 78 -13.79 -1.25 -6.21
N LEU A 79 -13.56 0.01 -5.91
CA LEU A 79 -13.30 0.44 -4.53
C LEU A 79 -14.51 0.21 -3.64
N ALA A 80 -15.71 0.46 -4.13
CA ALA A 80 -16.93 0.22 -3.37
C ALA A 80 -17.10 -1.26 -3.03
N ARG A 81 -16.79 -2.16 -3.96
CA ARG A 81 -16.88 -3.60 -3.74
C ARG A 81 -15.84 -4.07 -2.73
N ILE A 82 -14.63 -3.56 -2.80
CA ILE A 82 -13.59 -3.89 -1.84
C ILE A 82 -14.01 -3.44 -0.44
N ALA A 83 -14.50 -2.23 -0.31
CA ALA A 83 -14.96 -1.70 0.96
C ALA A 83 -16.11 -2.53 1.54
N SER A 84 -17.04 -2.96 0.69
CA SER A 84 -18.17 -3.81 1.11
C SER A 84 -17.68 -5.15 1.66
N VAL A 85 -16.74 -5.79 0.96
CA VAL A 85 -16.17 -7.06 1.41
C VAL A 85 -15.46 -6.91 2.74
N LEU A 86 -14.68 -5.86 2.91
CA LEU A 86 -13.95 -5.60 4.16
C LEU A 86 -14.92 -5.31 5.31
N THR A 87 -16.02 -4.63 5.04
CA THR A 87 -17.03 -4.34 6.05
C THR A 87 -17.72 -5.62 6.54
N GLU A 88 -17.93 -6.58 5.65
CA GLU A 88 -18.56 -7.85 5.99
C GLU A 88 -17.62 -8.83 6.68
N ALA A 89 -16.33 -8.61 6.56
CA ALA A 89 -15.33 -9.46 7.20
C ALA A 89 -15.17 -9.07 8.67
#